data_61ff312f92aa0149aa73cf31d981c209
#
_entry.id   61ff312f92aa0149aa73cf31d981c209
#
_cell.length_a   1.000
_cell.length_b   1.000
_cell.length_c   1.000
_cell.angle_alpha   90.00
_cell.angle_beta   90.00
_cell.angle_gamma   90.00
#
_symmetry.space_group_name_H-M   'P 1'
#
loop_
_entity.id
_entity.type
_entity.pdbx_description
1 polymer ?
#
loop_
_entity_poly.entity_id
_entity_poly.type
_entity_poly.pdbx_seq_one_letter_code
_entity_poly.pdbx_strand_id
1 'polypeptide(L)'
;MFAINKSDNSISEIKKCSFHELGFKERENLQEWIAKSPNCFGEDLLIIQKEFNGFNDTNERLDLLALDQDGSLVIIENKLDDTGRDVVWQCLKYVSYCSTLTKAQIIEIYQDYLDKNAIKESAKNNISEFFDGKPLEEITLNENDQRMILVAANFRKEVTSTVMWMLNHSINVKCFKATLYQYNNNLFLTMEQIIPVKETADYIIQMADKAKEVQNDKDITKDIENIRMQYW
;
A
#
# COMPACT_ATOMS: atom_id res chain seq x y z
N MET A 1 -19.36 -9.25 13.77
CA MET A 1 -18.61 -8.93 15.01
C MET A 1 -19.60 -8.91 16.17
N PHE A 2 -19.20 -9.38 17.37
CA PHE A 2 -20.06 -9.42 18.55
C PHE A 2 -19.34 -8.79 19.75
N ALA A 3 -20.07 -8.03 20.54
CA ALA A 3 -19.62 -7.54 21.83
C ALA A 3 -19.91 -8.61 22.89
N ILE A 4 -18.92 -8.93 23.75
CA ILE A 4 -19.06 -9.90 24.84
C ILE A 4 -19.40 -9.13 26.12
N ASN A 5 -20.51 -9.51 26.75
CA ASN A 5 -20.84 -9.05 28.09
C ASN A 5 -20.39 -10.08 29.11
N LYS A 6 -19.36 -9.75 29.89
CA LYS A 6 -18.79 -10.65 30.89
C LYS A 6 -19.70 -10.86 32.12
N SER A 7 -20.60 -9.91 32.40
CA SER A 7 -21.43 -9.95 33.61
C SER A 7 -22.55 -10.98 33.53
N ASP A 8 -23.09 -11.21 32.33
CA ASP A 8 -24.21 -12.14 32.09
C ASP A 8 -23.85 -13.27 31.10
N ASN A 9 -22.55 -13.32 30.68
CA ASN A 9 -22.02 -14.30 29.72
C ASN A 9 -22.82 -14.34 28.41
N SER A 10 -23.20 -13.17 27.90
CA SER A 10 -23.95 -13.01 26.66
C SER A 10 -23.11 -12.36 25.56
N ILE A 11 -23.58 -12.46 24.32
CA ILE A 11 -23.03 -11.73 23.18
C ILE A 11 -24.11 -10.88 22.52
N SER A 12 -23.74 -9.68 22.06
CA SER A 12 -24.59 -8.78 21.32
C SER A 12 -23.99 -8.47 19.96
N GLU A 13 -24.79 -8.52 18.91
CA GLU A 13 -24.32 -8.21 17.57
C GLU A 13 -23.96 -6.73 17.46
N ILE A 14 -22.76 -6.46 16.90
CA ILE A 14 -22.31 -5.11 16.55
C ILE A 14 -22.76 -4.84 15.11
N LYS A 15 -23.58 -3.82 14.93
CA LYS A 15 -24.16 -3.49 13.63
C LYS A 15 -23.06 -3.04 12.65
N LYS A 16 -23.03 -3.65 11.47
CA LYS A 16 -22.23 -3.14 10.34
C LYS A 16 -22.93 -1.92 9.74
N CYS A 17 -22.16 -0.86 9.46
CA CYS A 17 -22.64 0.38 8.86
C CYS A 17 -21.91 0.67 7.56
N SER A 18 -22.51 1.43 6.66
CA SER A 18 -21.81 1.97 5.50
C SER A 18 -21.21 3.35 5.81
N PHE A 19 -20.17 3.72 5.10
CA PHE A 19 -19.58 5.06 5.22
C PHE A 19 -20.58 6.13 4.83
N HIS A 20 -21.37 5.88 3.78
CA HIS A 20 -22.38 6.81 3.29
C HIS A 20 -23.49 7.06 4.32
N GLU A 21 -24.01 6.01 4.99
CA GLU A 21 -25.05 6.16 6.03
C GLU A 21 -24.58 7.03 7.19
N LEU A 22 -23.27 7.02 7.49
CA LEU A 22 -22.69 7.82 8.57
C LEU A 22 -22.17 9.18 8.09
N GLY A 23 -22.35 9.51 6.80
CA GLY A 23 -21.92 10.79 6.22
C GLY A 23 -20.39 10.95 6.11
N PHE A 24 -19.63 9.86 6.19
CA PHE A 24 -18.19 9.91 6.02
C PHE A 24 -17.79 10.05 4.56
N LYS A 25 -16.67 10.74 4.33
CA LYS A 25 -16.10 11.01 3.02
C LYS A 25 -14.70 10.37 2.89
N GLU A 26 -14.32 10.09 1.67
CA GLU A 26 -13.04 9.45 1.34
C GLU A 26 -11.85 10.27 1.84
N ARG A 27 -11.72 11.51 1.39
CA ARG A 27 -10.59 12.39 1.72
C ARG A 27 -10.61 12.94 3.13
N GLU A 28 -11.80 13.37 3.59
CA GLU A 28 -11.93 14.05 4.87
C GLU A 28 -11.88 13.09 6.07
N ASN A 29 -12.16 11.80 5.84
CA ASN A 29 -12.27 10.82 6.92
C ASN A 29 -11.34 9.61 6.68
N LEU A 30 -11.63 8.72 5.73
CA LEU A 30 -10.89 7.47 5.56
C LEU A 30 -9.40 7.73 5.32
N GLN A 31 -9.06 8.61 4.39
CA GLN A 31 -7.69 8.99 4.08
C GLN A 31 -6.98 9.62 5.30
N GLU A 32 -7.66 10.50 6.05
CA GLU A 32 -7.09 11.13 7.25
C GLU A 32 -6.86 10.12 8.37
N TRP A 33 -7.75 9.14 8.56
CA TRP A 33 -7.55 8.08 9.55
C TRP A 33 -6.35 7.23 9.22
N ILE A 34 -6.21 6.82 7.96
CA ILE A 34 -5.06 6.05 7.48
C ILE A 34 -3.77 6.87 7.62
N ALA A 35 -3.79 8.14 7.21
CA ALA A 35 -2.60 9.00 7.30
C ALA A 35 -2.12 9.22 8.74
N LYS A 36 -3.04 9.27 9.71
CA LYS A 36 -2.72 9.44 11.14
C LYS A 36 -2.38 8.12 11.85
N SER A 37 -2.81 7.00 11.31
CA SER A 37 -2.64 5.68 11.92
C SER A 37 -2.30 4.63 10.84
N PRO A 38 -1.18 4.77 10.12
CA PRO A 38 -0.82 3.87 9.02
C PRO A 38 -0.55 2.44 9.49
N ASN A 39 -0.27 2.22 10.76
CA ASN A 39 -0.18 0.90 11.38
C ASN A 39 -1.49 0.08 11.32
N CYS A 40 -2.60 0.67 10.87
CA CYS A 40 -3.84 -0.06 10.58
C CYS A 40 -3.67 -1.15 9.51
N PHE A 41 -2.61 -1.11 8.73
CA PHE A 41 -2.25 -2.15 7.76
C PHE A 41 -1.47 -3.33 8.38
N GLY A 42 -1.13 -3.26 9.69
CA GLY A 42 -0.36 -4.29 10.39
C GLY A 42 1.13 -4.28 10.03
N GLU A 43 1.61 -3.18 9.47
CA GLU A 43 3.01 -2.91 9.17
C GLU A 43 3.33 -1.43 9.44
N ASP A 44 4.61 -1.10 9.62
CA ASP A 44 5.04 0.27 9.85
C ASP A 44 5.24 0.99 8.52
N LEU A 45 4.54 2.11 8.36
CA LEU A 45 4.63 2.97 7.19
C LEU A 45 4.82 4.43 7.63
N LEU A 46 5.73 5.13 6.97
CA LEU A 46 5.91 6.57 7.12
C LEU A 46 5.17 7.29 6.00
N ILE A 47 4.08 7.97 6.31
CA ILE A 47 3.37 8.79 5.31
C ILE A 47 4.21 10.04 5.00
N ILE A 48 4.65 10.16 3.76
CA ILE A 48 5.51 11.27 3.29
C ILE A 48 4.74 12.32 2.48
N GLN A 49 3.55 12.00 1.98
CA GLN A 49 2.71 12.97 1.28
C GLN A 49 1.24 12.51 1.23
N LYS A 50 0.32 13.49 1.26
CA LYS A 50 -1.11 13.34 0.95
C LYS A 50 -1.44 14.12 -0.31
N GLU A 51 -2.36 13.61 -1.13
CA GLU A 51 -2.82 14.27 -2.36
C GLU A 51 -1.64 14.69 -3.27
N PHE A 52 -0.68 13.76 -3.46
CA PHE A 52 0.51 14.04 -4.26
C PHE A 52 0.13 14.29 -5.73
N ASN A 53 0.50 15.46 -6.24
CA ASN A 53 0.19 15.92 -7.60
C ASN A 53 1.45 16.29 -8.43
N GLY A 54 2.60 15.78 -8.03
CA GLY A 54 3.90 16.04 -8.69
C GLY A 54 4.03 15.45 -10.09
N PHE A 55 2.93 14.98 -10.69
CA PHE A 55 2.88 14.41 -12.03
C PHE A 55 2.61 15.51 -13.05
N ASN A 56 3.66 15.86 -13.81
CA ASN A 56 3.58 16.90 -14.83
C ASN A 56 2.37 16.66 -15.78
N ASP A 57 1.62 17.73 -16.04
CA ASP A 57 0.52 17.79 -17.01
C ASP A 57 -0.77 17.01 -16.67
N THR A 58 -0.97 16.53 -15.44
CA THR A 58 -2.23 15.91 -15.04
C THR A 58 -2.82 16.58 -13.80
N ASN A 59 -4.16 16.65 -13.71
CA ASN A 59 -4.88 17.07 -12.51
C ASN A 59 -5.08 15.90 -11.51
N GLU A 60 -4.42 14.78 -11.74
CA GLU A 60 -4.56 13.59 -10.94
C GLU A 60 -3.74 13.69 -9.66
N ARG A 61 -4.25 13.07 -8.61
CA ARG A 61 -3.64 13.08 -7.29
C ARG A 61 -3.64 11.68 -6.72
N LEU A 62 -2.48 11.26 -6.27
CA LEU A 62 -2.31 10.06 -5.47
C LEU A 62 -2.78 10.36 -4.04
N ASP A 63 -3.66 9.53 -3.49
CA ASP A 63 -4.22 9.76 -2.16
C ASP A 63 -3.14 9.83 -1.07
N LEU A 64 -2.33 8.76 -0.90
CA LEU A 64 -1.24 8.74 0.07
C LEU A 64 0.02 8.10 -0.53
N LEU A 65 1.15 8.73 -0.29
CA LEU A 65 2.48 8.21 -0.57
C LEU A 65 3.21 7.95 0.74
N ALA A 66 3.78 6.76 0.88
CA ALA A 66 4.48 6.34 2.08
C ALA A 66 5.83 5.67 1.76
N LEU A 67 6.65 5.50 2.80
CA LEU A 67 7.83 4.63 2.83
C LEU A 67 7.56 3.45 3.75
N ASP A 68 8.02 2.27 3.36
CA ASP A 68 8.10 1.11 4.25
C ASP A 68 9.49 0.94 4.87
N GLN A 69 9.64 -0.05 5.75
CA GLN A 69 10.92 -0.33 6.45
C GLN A 69 12.03 -0.87 5.53
N ASP A 70 11.69 -1.29 4.32
CA ASP A 70 12.67 -1.70 3.29
C ASP A 70 13.12 -0.53 2.40
N GLY A 71 12.57 0.68 2.63
CA GLY A 71 12.84 1.89 1.84
C GLY A 71 12.06 1.96 0.54
N SER A 72 11.11 1.07 0.31
CA SER A 72 10.26 1.09 -0.87
C SER A 72 9.18 2.15 -0.76
N LEU A 73 8.85 2.79 -1.88
CA LEU A 73 7.68 3.65 -1.97
C LEU A 73 6.41 2.81 -1.98
N VAL A 74 5.46 3.20 -1.14
CA VAL A 74 4.14 2.58 -1.02
C VAL A 74 3.07 3.54 -1.49
N ILE A 75 2.39 3.19 -2.56
CA ILE A 75 1.28 3.92 -3.15
C ILE A 75 -0.01 3.40 -2.54
N ILE A 76 -0.76 4.27 -1.84
CA ILE A 76 -2.01 3.89 -1.18
C ILE A 76 -3.15 4.64 -1.85
N GLU A 77 -4.09 3.89 -2.41
CA GLU A 77 -5.28 4.43 -3.07
C GLU A 77 -6.52 3.99 -2.29
N ASN A 78 -7.35 4.95 -1.91
CA ASN A 78 -8.54 4.74 -1.08
C ASN A 78 -9.81 4.90 -1.91
N LYS A 79 -10.80 4.04 -1.66
CA LYS A 79 -12.15 4.22 -2.17
C LYS A 79 -13.13 3.98 -1.04
N LEU A 80 -14.05 4.93 -0.84
CA LEU A 80 -14.94 4.90 0.33
C LEU A 80 -15.89 3.71 0.31
N ASP A 81 -16.49 3.44 -0.84
CA ASP A 81 -17.52 2.39 -0.98
C ASP A 81 -17.03 1.24 -1.85
N ASP A 82 -17.00 1.42 -3.17
CA ASP A 82 -16.62 0.43 -4.16
C ASP A 82 -15.35 0.89 -4.89
N THR A 83 -14.45 -0.02 -5.16
CA THR A 83 -13.16 0.25 -5.84
C THR A 83 -13.27 1.00 -7.18
N GLY A 84 -14.46 1.02 -7.82
CA GLY A 84 -14.55 1.49 -9.20
C GLY A 84 -13.81 0.54 -10.16
N ARG A 85 -13.80 0.87 -11.47
CA ARG A 85 -13.10 0.05 -12.48
C ARG A 85 -11.65 0.44 -12.65
N ASP A 86 -11.32 1.70 -12.40
CA ASP A 86 -10.06 2.32 -12.79
C ASP A 86 -9.01 2.38 -11.66
N VAL A 87 -9.35 1.92 -10.45
CA VAL A 87 -8.46 2.01 -9.27
C VAL A 87 -7.10 1.36 -9.50
N VAL A 88 -7.07 0.18 -10.13
CA VAL A 88 -5.81 -0.53 -10.42
C VAL A 88 -4.98 0.24 -11.44
N TRP A 89 -5.64 0.76 -12.49
CA TRP A 89 -4.96 1.57 -13.50
C TRP A 89 -4.39 2.87 -12.92
N GLN A 90 -5.14 3.55 -12.07
CA GLN A 90 -4.65 4.73 -11.34
C GLN A 90 -3.41 4.40 -10.52
N CYS A 91 -3.48 3.32 -9.74
CA CYS A 91 -2.38 2.90 -8.89
C CYS A 91 -1.12 2.54 -9.69
N LEU A 92 -1.25 1.76 -10.77
CA LEU A 92 -0.15 1.41 -11.67
C LEU A 92 0.53 2.64 -12.28
N LYS A 93 -0.27 3.61 -12.69
CA LYS A 93 0.23 4.86 -13.24
C LYS A 93 1.06 5.64 -12.20
N TYR A 94 0.57 5.72 -10.95
CA TYR A 94 1.30 6.36 -9.87
C TYR A 94 2.59 5.62 -9.51
N VAL A 95 2.56 4.28 -9.50
CA VAL A 95 3.76 3.45 -9.35
C VAL A 95 4.80 3.81 -10.41
N SER A 96 4.38 3.86 -11.68
CA SER A 96 5.26 4.22 -12.78
C SER A 96 5.91 5.60 -12.62
N TYR A 97 5.14 6.59 -12.17
CA TYR A 97 5.69 7.93 -11.91
C TYR A 97 6.63 7.95 -10.70
N CYS A 98 6.24 7.30 -9.61
CA CYS A 98 7.04 7.27 -8.38
C CYS A 98 8.32 6.43 -8.52
N SER A 99 8.36 5.47 -9.45
CA SER A 99 9.54 4.60 -9.66
C SER A 99 10.81 5.35 -10.03
N THR A 100 10.68 6.53 -10.62
CA THR A 100 11.82 7.36 -11.05
C THR A 100 12.30 8.35 -9.98
N LEU A 101 11.60 8.44 -8.84
CA LEU A 101 11.96 9.37 -7.78
C LEU A 101 13.28 8.99 -7.12
N THR A 102 14.20 9.93 -7.10
CA THR A 102 15.46 9.80 -6.38
C THR A 102 15.27 10.03 -4.88
N LYS A 103 16.19 9.54 -4.06
CA LYS A 103 16.21 9.79 -2.61
C LYS A 103 16.12 11.29 -2.27
N ALA A 104 16.81 12.15 -3.02
CA ALA A 104 16.76 13.58 -2.80
C ALA A 104 15.36 14.16 -3.04
N GLN A 105 14.70 13.74 -4.10
CA GLN A 105 13.33 14.15 -4.42
C GLN A 105 12.32 13.64 -3.39
N ILE A 106 12.48 12.42 -2.89
CA ILE A 106 11.63 11.86 -1.82
C ILE A 106 11.73 12.69 -0.54
N ILE A 107 12.95 13.07 -0.15
CA ILE A 107 13.18 13.91 1.02
C ILE A 107 12.55 15.31 0.81
N GLU A 108 12.68 15.89 -0.38
CA GLU A 108 12.07 17.17 -0.73
C GLU A 108 10.54 17.11 -0.69
N ILE A 109 9.93 16.08 -1.29
CA ILE A 109 8.48 15.84 -1.23
C ILE A 109 7.99 15.77 0.21
N TYR A 110 8.73 15.06 1.07
CA TYR A 110 8.35 14.93 2.47
C TYR A 110 8.52 16.24 3.25
N GLN A 111 9.61 16.98 3.00
CA GLN A 111 9.80 18.28 3.66
C GLN A 111 8.72 19.27 3.24
N ASP A 112 8.39 19.35 1.97
CA ASP A 112 7.28 20.14 1.44
C ASP A 112 5.94 19.80 2.10
N TYR A 113 5.69 18.51 2.34
CA TYR A 113 4.50 18.05 3.03
C TYR A 113 4.46 18.52 4.49
N LEU A 114 5.57 18.42 5.22
CA LEU A 114 5.69 18.90 6.58
C LEU A 114 5.47 20.42 6.66
N ASP A 115 6.11 21.17 5.79
CA ASP A 115 6.03 22.64 5.74
C ASP A 115 4.60 23.11 5.41
N LYS A 116 3.95 22.51 4.42
CA LYS A 116 2.55 22.82 4.05
C LYS A 116 1.54 22.54 5.17
N ASN A 117 1.85 21.58 6.04
CA ASN A 117 1.01 21.26 7.20
C ASN A 117 1.46 21.98 8.49
N ALA A 118 2.38 22.94 8.39
CA ALA A 118 2.96 23.68 9.52
C ALA A 118 3.58 22.77 10.60
N ILE A 119 4.08 21.60 10.21
CA ILE A 119 4.78 20.64 11.07
C ILE A 119 6.26 21.07 11.11
N LYS A 120 6.73 21.51 12.27
CA LYS A 120 8.11 22.00 12.46
C LYS A 120 9.10 20.86 12.69
N GLU A 121 9.17 19.94 11.75
CA GLU A 121 10.03 18.77 11.79
C GLU A 121 10.91 18.71 10.54
N SER A 122 11.98 17.93 10.61
CA SER A 122 12.88 17.70 9.49
C SER A 122 12.56 16.36 8.84
N ALA A 123 12.26 16.36 7.56
CA ALA A 123 12.05 15.12 6.80
C ALA A 123 13.24 14.15 6.93
N LYS A 124 14.46 14.70 6.95
CA LYS A 124 15.70 13.90 7.13
C LYS A 124 15.73 13.19 8.48
N ASN A 125 15.37 13.92 9.55
CA ASN A 125 15.35 13.34 10.90
C ASN A 125 14.25 12.29 11.04
N ASN A 126 13.05 12.59 10.56
CA ASN A 126 11.92 11.65 10.63
C ASN A 126 12.20 10.37 9.83
N ILE A 127 12.83 10.47 8.65
CA ILE A 127 13.27 9.29 7.89
C ILE A 127 14.32 8.51 8.69
N SER A 128 15.34 9.19 9.25
CA SER A 128 16.34 8.50 10.07
C SER A 128 15.72 7.79 11.27
N GLU A 129 14.80 8.42 11.98
CA GLU A 129 14.08 7.83 13.12
C GLU A 129 13.22 6.63 12.68
N PHE A 130 12.53 6.73 11.54
CA PHE A 130 11.76 5.64 10.98
C PHE A 130 12.62 4.42 10.63
N PHE A 131 13.89 4.61 10.30
CA PHE A 131 14.90 3.56 10.08
C PHE A 131 15.80 3.33 11.31
N ASP A 132 15.23 3.34 12.52
CA ASP A 132 15.92 3.05 13.79
C ASP A 132 17.14 3.95 14.07
N GLY A 133 17.10 5.21 13.64
CA GLY A 133 18.17 6.19 13.84
C GLY A 133 19.38 6.01 12.92
N LYS A 134 19.27 5.24 11.85
CA LYS A 134 20.35 5.08 10.87
C LYS A 134 20.71 6.43 10.24
N PRO A 135 22.02 6.70 10.00
CA PRO A 135 22.44 7.85 9.21
C PRO A 135 21.77 7.84 7.82
N LEU A 136 21.34 9.01 7.37
CA LEU A 136 20.61 9.10 6.10
C LEU A 136 21.43 8.56 4.91
N GLU A 137 22.75 8.68 4.96
CA GLU A 137 23.69 8.19 3.95
C GLU A 137 23.65 6.68 3.79
N GLU A 138 23.33 5.96 4.86
CA GLU A 138 23.23 4.49 4.89
C GLU A 138 21.84 3.97 4.54
N ILE A 139 20.84 4.85 4.47
CA ILE A 139 19.47 4.48 4.10
C ILE A 139 19.34 4.52 2.58
N THR A 140 18.91 3.44 1.98
CA THR A 140 18.53 3.40 0.57
C THR A 140 17.02 3.59 0.43
N LEU A 141 16.59 4.47 -0.46
CA LEU A 141 15.18 4.72 -0.74
C LEU A 141 14.87 4.46 -2.21
N ASN A 142 13.76 3.79 -2.49
CA ASN A 142 13.21 3.57 -3.83
C ASN A 142 14.18 2.82 -4.78
N GLU A 143 15.02 1.94 -4.24
CA GLU A 143 15.91 1.10 -5.03
C GLU A 143 15.20 -0.14 -5.59
N ASN A 144 14.26 -0.65 -4.80
CA ASN A 144 13.48 -1.85 -5.13
C ASN A 144 12.14 -1.50 -5.81
N ASP A 145 11.37 -2.53 -6.09
CA ASP A 145 10.02 -2.38 -6.64
C ASP A 145 9.11 -1.60 -5.68
N GLN A 146 8.31 -0.70 -6.23
CA GLN A 146 7.30 0.02 -5.48
C GLN A 146 6.16 -0.92 -5.11
N ARG A 147 5.42 -0.57 -4.05
CA ARG A 147 4.31 -1.36 -3.55
C ARG A 147 2.99 -0.60 -3.66
N MET A 148 1.90 -1.34 -3.79
CA MET A 148 0.56 -0.79 -3.85
C MET A 148 -0.31 -1.30 -2.70
N ILE A 149 -1.10 -0.41 -2.12
CA ILE A 149 -2.16 -0.74 -1.17
C ILE A 149 -3.47 -0.15 -1.69
N LEU A 150 -4.44 -1.01 -1.96
CA LEU A 150 -5.79 -0.61 -2.32
C LEU A 150 -6.70 -0.77 -1.10
N VAL A 151 -7.44 0.27 -0.77
CA VAL A 151 -8.37 0.27 0.37
C VAL A 151 -9.78 0.54 -0.12
N ALA A 152 -10.75 -0.32 0.22
CA ALA A 152 -12.15 -0.08 -0.11
C ALA A 152 -13.10 -0.82 0.85
N ALA A 153 -14.35 -0.36 0.97
CA ALA A 153 -15.38 -1.13 1.67
C ALA A 153 -15.79 -2.40 0.91
N ASN A 154 -15.74 -2.35 -0.43
CA ASN A 154 -16.03 -3.49 -1.30
C ASN A 154 -15.08 -3.50 -2.51
N PHE A 155 -14.73 -4.70 -2.94
CA PHE A 155 -13.89 -4.92 -4.12
C PHE A 155 -14.70 -5.62 -5.21
N ARG A 156 -14.67 -5.08 -6.44
CA ARG A 156 -15.27 -5.70 -7.61
C ARG A 156 -14.45 -6.91 -8.06
N LYS A 157 -15.10 -7.89 -8.70
CA LYS A 157 -14.43 -9.11 -9.17
C LYS A 157 -13.32 -8.82 -10.18
N GLU A 158 -13.54 -7.87 -11.09
CA GLU A 158 -12.53 -7.46 -12.06
C GLU A 158 -11.28 -6.88 -11.40
N VAL A 159 -11.43 -6.14 -10.29
CA VAL A 159 -10.30 -5.60 -9.52
C VAL A 159 -9.54 -6.73 -8.84
N THR A 160 -10.24 -7.61 -8.12
CA THR A 160 -9.59 -8.72 -7.40
C THR A 160 -8.90 -9.71 -8.35
N SER A 161 -9.51 -10.01 -9.52
CA SER A 161 -8.87 -10.87 -10.52
C SER A 161 -7.63 -10.24 -11.14
N THR A 162 -7.66 -8.93 -11.41
CA THR A 162 -6.49 -8.19 -11.91
C THR A 162 -5.37 -8.17 -10.86
N VAL A 163 -5.70 -7.90 -9.60
CA VAL A 163 -4.72 -7.91 -8.50
C VAL A 163 -4.08 -9.28 -8.34
N MET A 164 -4.85 -10.37 -8.41
CA MET A 164 -4.31 -11.72 -8.36
C MET A 164 -3.37 -12.02 -9.53
N TRP A 165 -3.70 -11.54 -10.73
CA TRP A 165 -2.82 -11.64 -11.88
C TRP A 165 -1.50 -10.87 -11.66
N MET A 166 -1.58 -9.65 -11.12
CA MET A 166 -0.41 -8.81 -10.80
C MET A 166 0.53 -9.51 -9.81
N LEU A 167 -0.01 -10.08 -8.75
CA LEU A 167 0.77 -10.87 -7.77
C LEU A 167 1.50 -12.04 -8.42
N ASN A 168 0.85 -12.76 -9.33
CA ASN A 168 1.48 -13.84 -10.08
C ASN A 168 2.60 -13.38 -11.02
N HIS A 169 2.67 -12.06 -11.32
CA HIS A 169 3.72 -11.44 -12.11
C HIS A 169 4.69 -10.61 -11.24
N SER A 170 4.78 -10.94 -9.96
CA SER A 170 5.68 -10.29 -9.00
C SER A 170 5.45 -8.79 -8.81
N ILE A 171 4.25 -8.30 -9.11
CA ILE A 171 3.85 -6.91 -8.81
C ILE A 171 3.26 -6.90 -7.40
N ASN A 172 3.89 -6.18 -6.48
CA ASN A 172 3.52 -6.17 -5.07
C ASN A 172 2.28 -5.30 -4.83
N VAL A 173 1.15 -5.92 -4.52
CA VAL A 173 -0.11 -5.23 -4.25
C VAL A 173 -0.87 -5.92 -3.12
N LYS A 174 -1.38 -5.13 -2.18
CA LYS A 174 -2.25 -5.58 -1.10
C LYS A 174 -3.62 -4.92 -1.21
N CYS A 175 -4.68 -5.67 -0.91
CA CYS A 175 -6.04 -5.13 -0.82
C CYS A 175 -6.54 -5.24 0.61
N PHE A 176 -7.01 -4.11 1.15
CA PHE A 176 -7.58 -4.01 2.48
C PHE A 176 -9.04 -3.62 2.41
N LYS A 177 -9.88 -4.42 3.05
CA LYS A 177 -11.28 -4.13 3.22
C LYS A 177 -11.51 -3.29 4.47
N ALA A 178 -11.99 -2.07 4.29
CA ALA A 178 -12.40 -1.18 5.38
C ALA A 178 -13.87 -1.45 5.74
N THR A 179 -14.14 -1.78 7.00
CA THR A 179 -15.52 -2.04 7.45
C THR A 179 -15.82 -1.27 8.71
N LEU A 180 -16.91 -0.51 8.68
CA LEU A 180 -17.41 0.22 9.84
C LEU A 180 -18.43 -0.59 10.63
N TYR A 181 -18.34 -0.47 11.94
CA TYR A 181 -19.28 -1.05 12.88
C TYR A 181 -19.73 -0.02 13.92
N GLN A 182 -20.95 -0.17 14.39
CA GLN A 182 -21.51 0.66 15.46
C GLN A 182 -22.00 -0.21 16.61
N TYR A 183 -21.57 0.15 17.82
CA TYR A 183 -22.08 -0.44 19.05
C TYR A 183 -22.31 0.67 20.08
N ASN A 184 -23.55 0.80 20.53
CA ASN A 184 -24.01 1.96 21.30
C ASN A 184 -23.66 3.27 20.54
N ASN A 185 -22.94 4.19 21.18
CA ASN A 185 -22.49 5.45 20.56
C ASN A 185 -21.07 5.40 20.01
N ASN A 186 -20.41 4.23 20.02
CA ASN A 186 -19.04 4.08 19.53
C ASN A 186 -19.04 3.53 18.11
N LEU A 187 -18.09 4.04 17.31
CA LEU A 187 -17.81 3.55 15.97
C LEU A 187 -16.46 2.82 15.98
N PHE A 188 -16.39 1.75 15.22
CA PHE A 188 -15.21 0.92 15.08
C PHE A 188 -14.92 0.77 13.58
N LEU A 189 -13.65 0.87 13.22
CA LEU A 189 -13.15 0.59 11.88
C LEU A 189 -12.28 -0.66 11.93
N THR A 190 -12.53 -1.62 11.03
CA THR A 190 -11.61 -2.72 10.80
C THR A 190 -10.96 -2.57 9.44
N MET A 191 -9.65 -2.85 9.39
CA MET A 191 -8.86 -2.93 8.17
C MET A 191 -8.41 -4.38 8.02
N GLU A 192 -9.05 -5.11 7.10
CA GLU A 192 -8.80 -6.52 6.88
C GLU A 192 -8.09 -6.73 5.55
N GLN A 193 -6.88 -7.30 5.58
CA GLN A 193 -6.19 -7.69 4.35
C GLN A 193 -6.92 -8.87 3.71
N ILE A 194 -7.42 -8.67 2.50
CA ILE A 194 -8.17 -9.69 1.76
C ILE A 194 -7.36 -10.28 0.59
N ILE A 195 -6.34 -9.56 0.11
CA ILE A 195 -5.44 -10.03 -0.95
C ILE A 195 -4.02 -9.48 -0.70
N PRO A 196 -2.98 -10.34 -0.77
CA PRO A 196 -3.10 -11.79 -0.62
C PRO A 196 -3.70 -12.13 0.75
N VAL A 197 -4.34 -13.28 0.87
CA VAL A 197 -4.80 -13.75 2.18
C VAL A 197 -3.56 -13.91 3.07
N LYS A 198 -3.60 -13.36 4.28
CA LYS A 198 -2.42 -13.22 5.15
C LYS A 198 -1.70 -14.54 5.39
N GLU A 199 -2.47 -15.62 5.56
CA GLU A 199 -1.95 -16.97 5.79
C GLU A 199 -1.29 -17.60 4.56
N THR A 200 -1.51 -17.04 3.37
CA THR A 200 -0.93 -17.55 2.10
C THR A 200 0.08 -16.59 1.49
N ALA A 201 0.26 -15.39 2.06
CA ALA A 201 1.13 -14.36 1.51
C ALA A 201 2.56 -14.86 1.33
N ASP A 202 3.14 -15.47 2.37
CA ASP A 202 4.50 -16.03 2.33
C ASP A 202 4.64 -17.14 1.29
N TYR A 203 3.61 -17.96 1.14
CA TYR A 203 3.60 -19.03 0.13
C TYR A 203 3.55 -18.48 -1.30
N ILE A 204 2.78 -17.43 -1.53
CA ILE A 204 2.70 -16.75 -2.85
C ILE A 204 4.05 -16.11 -3.19
N ILE A 205 4.70 -15.45 -2.24
CA ILE A 205 6.04 -14.86 -2.41
C ILE A 205 7.05 -15.96 -2.77
N GLN A 206 7.11 -17.05 -2.00
CA GLN A 206 8.00 -18.17 -2.28
C GLN A 206 7.75 -18.81 -3.66
N MET A 207 6.50 -18.92 -4.09
CA MET A 207 6.15 -19.42 -5.41
C MET A 207 6.63 -18.48 -6.54
N ALA A 208 6.51 -17.18 -6.34
CA ALA A 208 6.98 -16.17 -7.30
C ALA A 208 8.51 -16.19 -7.42
N ASP A 209 9.21 -16.26 -6.29
CA ASP A 209 10.68 -16.33 -6.27
C ASP A 209 11.20 -17.62 -6.94
N LYS A 210 10.58 -18.75 -6.64
CA LYS A 210 10.88 -20.00 -7.33
C LYS A 210 10.64 -19.93 -8.85
N ALA A 211 9.57 -19.27 -9.26
CA ALA A 211 9.28 -19.08 -10.68
C ALA A 211 10.33 -18.20 -11.38
N LYS A 212 10.83 -17.16 -10.71
CA LYS A 212 11.94 -16.32 -11.21
C LYS A 212 13.22 -17.11 -11.34
N GLU A 213 13.57 -17.92 -10.34
CA GLU A 213 14.77 -18.78 -10.37
C GLU A 213 14.72 -19.77 -11.54
N VAL A 214 13.60 -20.46 -11.72
CA VAL A 214 13.39 -21.40 -12.85
C VAL A 214 13.47 -20.68 -14.21
N GLN A 215 13.00 -19.46 -14.31
CA GLN A 215 13.10 -18.69 -15.55
C GLN A 215 14.53 -18.27 -15.85
N ASN A 216 15.26 -17.79 -14.85
CA ASN A 216 16.68 -17.43 -15.00
C ASN A 216 17.53 -18.63 -15.44
N ASP A 217 17.30 -19.82 -14.87
CA ASP A 217 18.00 -21.05 -15.27
C ASP A 217 17.72 -21.43 -16.73
N LYS A 218 16.48 -21.25 -17.19
CA LYS A 218 16.12 -21.48 -18.60
C LYS A 218 16.79 -20.51 -19.55
N ASP A 219 16.90 -19.25 -19.16
CA ASP A 219 17.52 -18.22 -19.98
C ASP A 219 19.03 -18.43 -20.06
N ILE A 220 19.69 -18.76 -18.95
CA ILE A 220 21.12 -19.15 -18.92
C ILE A 220 21.35 -20.39 -19.82
N THR A 221 20.48 -21.39 -19.76
CA THR A 221 20.62 -22.60 -20.60
C THR A 221 20.51 -22.27 -22.07
N LYS A 222 19.55 -21.42 -22.48
CA LYS A 222 19.41 -20.96 -23.88
C LYS A 222 20.64 -20.18 -24.35
N ASP A 223 21.20 -19.33 -23.51
CA ASP A 223 22.40 -18.53 -23.84
C ASP A 223 23.60 -19.45 -24.05
N ILE A 224 23.77 -20.47 -23.21
CA ILE A 224 24.81 -21.49 -23.38
C ILE A 224 24.63 -22.27 -24.69
N GLU A 225 23.42 -22.66 -25.04
CA GLU A 225 23.11 -23.36 -26.30
C GLU A 225 23.39 -22.47 -27.52
N ASN A 226 23.01 -21.19 -27.46
CA ASN A 226 23.26 -20.22 -28.52
C ASN A 226 24.77 -20.00 -28.74
N ILE A 227 25.53 -19.89 -27.65
CA ILE A 227 27.01 -19.78 -27.71
C ILE A 227 27.61 -21.04 -28.35
N ARG A 228 27.16 -22.23 -27.95
CA ARG A 228 27.63 -23.49 -28.55
C ARG A 228 27.36 -23.57 -30.05
N MET A 229 26.20 -23.12 -30.52
CA MET A 229 25.85 -23.10 -31.95
C MET A 229 26.66 -22.11 -32.79
N GLN A 230 27.24 -21.07 -32.18
CA GLN A 230 28.09 -20.09 -32.87
C GLN A 230 29.54 -20.54 -33.05
N TYR A 231 29.99 -21.56 -32.32
CA TYR A 231 31.37 -22.04 -32.33
C TYR A 231 31.53 -23.46 -32.91
N TRP A 232 30.46 -24.03 -33.51
CA TRP A 232 30.47 -25.25 -34.31
C TRP A 232 29.90 -24.99 -35.71
#